data_608d6977bd6e20ceeac6d024ca929eec
#
_entry.id   608d6977bd6e20ceeac6d024ca929eec
#
_cell.length_a   1.000
_cell.length_b   1.000
_cell.length_c   1.000
_cell.angle_alpha   90.00
_cell.angle_beta   90.00
_cell.angle_gamma   90.00
#
_symmetry.space_group_name_H-M   'P 1'
#
loop_
_entity.id
_entity.type
_entity.pdbx_description
1 polymer ?
#
loop_
_entity_poly.entity_id
_entity_poly.type
_entity_poly.pdbx_seq_one_letter_code
_entity_poly.pdbx_strand_id
1 'polypeptide(L)'
;MTIDSHQHFWRYDAARDGWITDSMSMLKRDFLPKDLEGECNANGIDATIAVQADQSEAETLFLLELAEGSKRIAGVVGWVDLRSPRVEERLQFFSQRERLRGFRHIAQAEPDERHLVSRDFRRGIARLREFGFTYDILIYPRQLAAAIELVTQFPEQRFVVDHMAKPEIKAGSREPWATGMRTIAQNSNVYCKLSGLVTEANWNHWKPEDMIPYLDVVLEAFGPKRLMFGSDWPVCLLAAGYGHVKQLVESYVEVNAAEHKHDIFGGNAKRFYGVKADIHGLAA
;
A
#
# COMPACT_ATOMS: atom_id res chain seq x y z
N MET A 1 7.63 -15.46 -8.44
CA MET A 1 6.33 -15.18 -7.76
C MET A 1 6.03 -13.72 -7.94
N THR A 2 4.89 -13.44 -8.57
CA THR A 2 4.38 -12.09 -8.79
C THR A 2 3.42 -11.74 -7.65
N ILE A 3 3.66 -10.61 -6.98
CA ILE A 3 2.88 -10.17 -5.82
C ILE A 3 2.28 -8.80 -6.11
N ASP A 4 0.95 -8.71 -5.97
CA ASP A 4 0.26 -7.44 -5.84
C ASP A 4 0.39 -6.97 -4.37
N SER A 5 1.18 -5.94 -4.13
CA SER A 5 1.50 -5.47 -2.78
C SER A 5 0.44 -4.56 -2.16
N HIS A 6 -0.65 -4.28 -2.88
CA HIS A 6 -1.67 -3.36 -2.40
C HIS A 6 -3.03 -3.60 -3.06
N GLN A 7 -3.94 -4.25 -2.34
CA GLN A 7 -5.33 -4.39 -2.71
C GLN A 7 -6.20 -4.43 -1.44
N HIS A 8 -7.52 -4.24 -1.61
CA HIS A 8 -8.46 -4.17 -0.50
C HIS A 8 -9.59 -5.18 -0.65
N PHE A 9 -10.11 -5.63 0.50
CA PHE A 9 -11.37 -6.34 0.59
C PHE A 9 -12.28 -5.62 1.60
N TRP A 10 -13.57 -5.56 1.34
CA TRP A 10 -14.56 -5.07 2.29
C TRP A 10 -15.93 -5.70 2.05
N ARG A 11 -16.74 -5.69 3.09
CA ARG A 11 -18.20 -5.76 2.99
C ARG A 11 -18.71 -4.34 3.12
N TYR A 12 -19.39 -3.85 2.09
CA TYR A 12 -19.84 -2.46 2.05
C TYR A 12 -20.85 -2.14 3.15
N ASP A 13 -20.59 -1.09 3.89
CA ASP A 13 -21.48 -0.50 4.88
C ASP A 13 -21.53 1.01 4.68
N ALA A 14 -22.70 1.54 4.33
CA ALA A 14 -22.85 2.97 4.02
C ALA A 14 -22.58 3.89 5.22
N ALA A 15 -22.69 3.41 6.45
CA ALA A 15 -22.41 4.20 7.65
C ALA A 15 -20.91 4.26 7.95
N ARG A 16 -20.18 3.16 7.70
CA ARG A 16 -18.73 3.06 7.91
C ARG A 16 -17.95 3.65 6.73
N ASP A 17 -18.37 3.32 5.51
CA ASP A 17 -17.60 3.58 4.27
C ASP A 17 -17.96 4.94 3.65
N GLY A 18 -18.21 5.96 4.47
CA GLY A 18 -18.60 7.31 4.03
C GLY A 18 -17.61 8.01 3.10
N TRP A 19 -16.36 7.50 2.99
CA TRP A 19 -15.40 7.96 2.00
C TRP A 19 -15.76 7.57 0.56
N ILE A 20 -16.60 6.53 0.37
CA ILE A 20 -17.12 6.11 -0.93
C ILE A 20 -18.30 7.01 -1.31
N THR A 21 -18.01 8.08 -2.03
CA THR A 21 -19.01 9.07 -2.47
C THR A 21 -19.92 8.54 -3.58
N ASP A 22 -20.91 9.32 -3.98
CA ASP A 22 -21.81 8.93 -5.09
C ASP A 22 -21.10 8.84 -6.44
N SER A 23 -20.05 9.63 -6.65
CA SER A 23 -19.19 9.50 -7.85
C SER A 23 -18.39 8.20 -7.88
N MET A 24 -18.29 7.50 -6.76
CA MET A 24 -17.62 6.21 -6.59
C MET A 24 -18.64 5.06 -6.46
N SER A 25 -19.87 5.21 -6.95
CA SER A 25 -20.98 4.28 -6.72
C SER A 25 -20.68 2.82 -7.07
N MET A 26 -19.79 2.56 -8.04
CA MET A 26 -19.34 1.22 -8.40
C MET A 26 -18.62 0.50 -7.26
N LEU A 27 -18.08 1.23 -6.28
CA LEU A 27 -17.43 0.68 -5.08
C LEU A 27 -18.42 0.40 -3.93
N LYS A 28 -19.70 0.82 -4.05
CA LYS A 28 -20.74 0.62 -3.03
C LYS A 28 -21.29 -0.81 -3.07
N ARG A 29 -20.43 -1.80 -2.96
CA ARG A 29 -20.79 -3.23 -2.88
C ARG A 29 -19.67 -4.00 -2.17
N ASP A 30 -19.93 -5.25 -1.84
CA ASP A 30 -18.92 -6.15 -1.32
C ASP A 30 -17.84 -6.43 -2.37
N PHE A 31 -16.59 -6.44 -1.93
CA PHE A 31 -15.43 -6.90 -2.68
C PHE A 31 -14.67 -7.92 -1.83
N LEU A 32 -14.68 -9.18 -2.26
CA LEU A 32 -14.16 -10.31 -1.51
C LEU A 32 -13.14 -11.10 -2.35
N PRO A 33 -12.36 -12.02 -1.79
CA PRO A 33 -11.31 -12.76 -2.51
C PRO A 33 -11.79 -13.41 -3.82
N LYS A 34 -13.03 -13.93 -3.85
CA LYS A 34 -13.63 -14.51 -5.07
C LYS A 34 -13.77 -13.51 -6.23
N ASP A 35 -13.96 -12.23 -5.91
CA ASP A 35 -14.13 -11.17 -6.92
C ASP A 35 -12.80 -10.78 -7.55
N LEU A 36 -11.68 -10.96 -6.83
CA LEU A 36 -10.32 -10.70 -7.29
C LEU A 36 -9.66 -11.91 -7.98
N GLU A 37 -10.14 -13.11 -7.73
CA GLU A 37 -9.50 -14.36 -8.19
C GLU A 37 -9.36 -14.41 -9.71
N GLY A 38 -10.40 -14.02 -10.45
CA GLY A 38 -10.39 -13.96 -11.91
C GLY A 38 -9.36 -12.98 -12.44
N GLU A 39 -9.25 -11.80 -11.83
CA GLU A 39 -8.25 -10.79 -12.19
C GLU A 39 -6.82 -11.28 -11.94
N CYS A 40 -6.58 -11.89 -10.79
CA CYS A 40 -5.28 -12.47 -10.49
C CYS A 40 -4.87 -13.55 -11.49
N ASN A 41 -5.79 -14.47 -11.83
CA ASN A 41 -5.52 -15.53 -12.79
C ASN A 41 -5.21 -14.98 -14.19
N ALA A 42 -6.03 -14.01 -14.67
CA ALA A 42 -5.85 -13.39 -15.97
C ALA A 42 -4.54 -12.59 -16.10
N ASN A 43 -4.04 -12.07 -14.98
CA ASN A 43 -2.86 -11.19 -14.95
C ASN A 43 -1.60 -11.85 -14.36
N GLY A 44 -1.61 -13.15 -14.08
CA GLY A 44 -0.45 -13.90 -13.59
C GLY A 44 0.02 -13.43 -12.20
N ILE A 45 -0.92 -13.08 -11.31
CA ILE A 45 -0.63 -12.70 -9.92
C ILE A 45 -0.70 -13.95 -9.04
N ASP A 46 0.42 -14.31 -8.46
CA ASP A 46 0.53 -15.49 -7.60
C ASP A 46 0.01 -15.21 -6.19
N ALA A 47 0.24 -14.00 -5.67
CA ALA A 47 -0.11 -13.64 -4.31
C ALA A 47 -0.45 -12.15 -4.17
N THR A 48 -1.16 -11.79 -3.09
CA THR A 48 -1.54 -10.41 -2.78
C THR A 48 -1.27 -10.04 -1.33
N ILE A 49 -1.11 -8.75 -1.07
CA ILE A 49 -1.14 -8.18 0.28
C ILE A 49 -2.47 -7.43 0.43
N ALA A 50 -3.31 -7.91 1.35
CA ALA A 50 -4.56 -7.25 1.67
C ALA A 50 -4.32 -6.10 2.66
N VAL A 51 -4.71 -4.90 2.28
CA VAL A 51 -4.51 -3.69 3.08
C VAL A 51 -5.84 -3.20 3.62
N GLN A 52 -5.89 -2.77 4.87
CA GLN A 52 -7.10 -2.27 5.50
C GLN A 52 -7.73 -1.09 4.73
N ALA A 53 -9.06 -1.02 4.72
CA ALA A 53 -9.85 0.10 4.20
C ALA A 53 -10.56 0.88 5.32
N ASP A 54 -10.71 0.29 6.51
CA ASP A 54 -11.29 0.90 7.71
C ASP A 54 -10.28 0.91 8.87
N GLN A 55 -10.34 1.95 9.71
CA GLN A 55 -9.45 2.11 10.86
C GLN A 55 -10.04 1.44 12.10
N SER A 56 -10.13 0.11 12.07
CA SER A 56 -10.58 -0.70 13.19
C SER A 56 -9.81 -2.02 13.32
N GLU A 57 -9.70 -2.53 14.53
CA GLU A 57 -9.18 -3.88 14.75
C GLU A 57 -10.14 -4.97 14.24
N ALA A 58 -11.44 -4.66 14.15
CA ALA A 58 -12.42 -5.56 13.55
C ALA A 58 -12.12 -5.79 12.05
N GLU A 59 -11.74 -4.74 11.32
CA GLU A 59 -11.27 -4.85 9.94
C GLU A 59 -10.00 -5.70 9.85
N THR A 60 -9.05 -5.49 10.75
CA THR A 60 -7.81 -6.30 10.80
C THR A 60 -8.13 -7.78 10.97
N LEU A 61 -9.05 -8.13 11.88
CA LEU A 61 -9.47 -9.52 12.11
C LEU A 61 -10.22 -10.09 10.90
N PHE A 62 -11.10 -9.30 10.28
CA PHE A 62 -11.80 -9.69 9.05
C PHE A 62 -10.82 -10.03 7.91
N LEU A 63 -9.82 -9.19 7.66
CA LEU A 63 -8.81 -9.46 6.63
C LEU A 63 -7.98 -10.70 6.96
N LEU A 64 -7.67 -10.93 8.23
CA LEU A 64 -6.95 -12.14 8.67
C LEU A 64 -7.79 -13.41 8.45
N GLU A 65 -9.10 -13.38 8.74
CA GLU A 65 -10.02 -14.47 8.44
C GLU A 65 -10.05 -14.78 6.94
N LEU A 66 -10.14 -13.76 6.09
CA LEU A 66 -10.05 -13.94 4.64
C LEU A 66 -8.71 -14.55 4.21
N ALA A 67 -7.61 -14.15 4.84
CA ALA A 67 -6.28 -14.67 4.55
C ALA A 67 -6.09 -16.14 4.99
N GLU A 68 -6.75 -16.57 6.07
CA GLU A 68 -6.79 -17.97 6.49
C GLU A 68 -7.54 -18.84 5.47
N GLY A 69 -8.61 -18.29 4.87
CA GLY A 69 -9.42 -18.95 3.85
C GLY A 69 -8.86 -18.90 2.42
N SER A 70 -7.81 -18.14 2.16
CA SER A 70 -7.26 -17.93 0.81
C SER A 70 -5.74 -18.04 0.77
N LYS A 71 -5.23 -19.00 0.00
CA LYS A 71 -3.78 -19.17 -0.21
C LYS A 71 -3.16 -18.00 -0.96
N ARG A 72 -3.96 -17.22 -1.71
CA ARG A 72 -3.49 -16.10 -2.50
C ARG A 72 -3.17 -14.87 -1.65
N ILE A 73 -3.82 -14.71 -0.48
CA ILE A 73 -3.53 -13.60 0.43
C ILE A 73 -2.30 -13.95 1.26
N ALA A 74 -1.13 -13.49 0.82
CA ALA A 74 0.16 -13.82 1.42
C ALA A 74 0.48 -12.99 2.68
N GLY A 75 -0.23 -11.89 2.86
CA GLY A 75 -0.09 -11.02 4.02
C GLY A 75 -1.21 -10.03 4.15
N VAL A 76 -1.34 -9.49 5.35
CA VAL A 76 -2.32 -8.47 5.72
C VAL A 76 -1.58 -7.26 6.29
N VAL A 77 -1.96 -6.08 5.88
CA VAL A 77 -1.63 -4.81 6.52
C VAL A 77 -2.91 -4.31 7.19
N GLY A 78 -2.94 -4.42 8.52
CA GLY A 78 -4.11 -4.08 9.32
C GLY A 78 -4.06 -2.68 9.90
N TRP A 79 -4.89 -2.46 10.92
CA TRP A 79 -4.91 -1.26 11.72
C TRP A 79 -4.92 -1.59 13.20
N VAL A 80 -4.25 -0.75 13.97
CA VAL A 80 -4.32 -0.67 15.43
C VAL A 80 -4.18 0.80 15.83
N ASP A 81 -4.80 1.23 16.92
CA ASP A 81 -4.57 2.59 17.41
C ASP A 81 -3.16 2.74 17.99
N LEU A 82 -2.23 3.21 17.14
CA LEU A 82 -0.83 3.44 17.53
C LEU A 82 -0.66 4.52 18.61
N ARG A 83 -1.67 5.37 18.83
CA ARG A 83 -1.67 6.39 19.89
C ARG A 83 -2.12 5.84 21.22
N SER A 84 -2.74 4.68 21.25
CA SER A 84 -3.24 4.05 22.46
C SER A 84 -2.12 3.83 23.48
N PRO A 85 -2.33 4.13 24.78
CA PRO A 85 -1.41 3.72 25.83
C PRO A 85 -1.25 2.21 25.94
N ARG A 86 -2.20 1.43 25.39
CA ARG A 86 -2.20 -0.04 25.38
C ARG A 86 -1.69 -0.63 24.07
N VAL A 87 -1.03 0.15 23.21
CA VAL A 87 -0.58 -0.29 21.88
C VAL A 87 0.28 -1.55 21.95
N GLU A 88 1.18 -1.66 22.94
CA GLU A 88 2.08 -2.82 23.09
C GLU A 88 1.30 -4.13 23.32
N GLU A 89 0.30 -4.10 24.19
CA GLU A 89 -0.62 -5.23 24.42
C GLU A 89 -1.31 -5.66 23.10
N ARG A 90 -1.75 -4.68 22.31
CA ARG A 90 -2.41 -4.97 21.02
C ARG A 90 -1.43 -5.55 20.01
N LEU A 91 -0.23 -4.99 19.92
CA LEU A 91 0.83 -5.52 19.05
C LEU A 91 1.23 -6.95 19.45
N GLN A 92 1.35 -7.24 20.74
CA GLN A 92 1.60 -8.59 21.24
C GLN A 92 0.48 -9.57 20.85
N PHE A 93 -0.79 -9.15 20.99
CA PHE A 93 -1.93 -9.96 20.56
C PHE A 93 -1.87 -10.26 19.06
N PHE A 94 -1.59 -9.25 18.24
CA PHE A 94 -1.53 -9.40 16.79
C PHE A 94 -0.28 -10.13 16.29
N SER A 95 0.83 -10.10 17.04
CA SER A 95 2.07 -10.81 16.65
C SER A 95 1.90 -12.34 16.57
N GLN A 96 0.84 -12.88 17.18
CA GLN A 96 0.49 -14.29 17.08
C GLN A 96 -0.22 -14.66 15.75
N ARG A 97 -0.51 -13.68 14.92
CA ARG A 97 -1.21 -13.85 13.64
C ARG A 97 -0.20 -13.91 12.50
N GLU A 98 0.10 -15.13 12.03
CA GLU A 98 1.18 -15.36 11.06
C GLU A 98 1.03 -14.56 9.76
N ARG A 99 -0.21 -14.28 9.31
CA ARG A 99 -0.47 -13.51 8.08
C ARG A 99 -0.40 -12.00 8.26
N LEU A 100 -0.40 -11.46 9.48
CA LEU A 100 -0.26 -10.03 9.70
C LEU A 100 1.20 -9.61 9.49
N ARG A 101 1.42 -8.65 8.60
CA ARG A 101 2.75 -8.19 8.20
C ARG A 101 3.07 -6.78 8.66
N GLY A 102 2.06 -5.96 8.79
CA GLY A 102 2.24 -4.56 9.16
C GLY A 102 0.93 -3.87 9.48
N PHE A 103 1.06 -2.57 9.69
CA PHE A 103 -0.08 -1.71 10.00
C PHE A 103 -0.05 -0.45 9.14
N ARG A 104 -1.24 0.14 8.94
CA ARG A 104 -1.44 1.40 8.25
C ARG A 104 -2.44 2.26 9.03
N HIS A 105 -2.18 3.56 9.10
CA HIS A 105 -3.16 4.57 9.49
C HIS A 105 -3.50 5.43 8.27
N ILE A 106 -4.77 5.81 8.10
CA ILE A 106 -5.22 6.66 6.99
C ILE A 106 -4.87 8.12 7.32
N ALA A 107 -3.56 8.41 7.38
CA ALA A 107 -3.05 9.71 7.78
C ALA A 107 -3.47 10.82 6.80
N GLN A 108 -3.73 10.49 5.54
CA GLN A 108 -4.25 11.44 4.55
C GLN A 108 -5.57 12.11 4.98
N ALA A 109 -6.37 11.43 5.79
CA ALA A 109 -7.65 11.94 6.28
C ALA A 109 -7.52 12.79 7.55
N GLU A 110 -6.36 12.79 8.19
CA GLU A 110 -6.14 13.57 9.40
C GLU A 110 -6.10 15.07 9.09
N PRO A 111 -6.80 15.90 9.89
CA PRO A 111 -6.77 17.35 9.71
C PRO A 111 -5.42 17.98 10.09
N ASP A 112 -4.69 17.34 11.00
CA ASP A 112 -3.34 17.76 11.39
C ASP A 112 -2.32 17.11 10.45
N GLU A 113 -1.68 17.93 9.61
CA GLU A 113 -0.63 17.47 8.69
C GLU A 113 0.59 16.88 9.42
N ARG A 114 0.76 17.19 10.70
CA ARG A 114 1.83 16.68 11.55
C ARG A 114 1.41 15.48 12.41
N HIS A 115 0.25 14.88 12.15
CA HIS A 115 -0.27 13.71 12.88
C HIS A 115 0.79 12.61 13.06
N LEU A 116 1.52 12.27 11.98
CA LEU A 116 2.53 11.20 11.97
C LEU A 116 3.69 11.43 12.96
N VAL A 117 3.95 12.68 13.35
CA VAL A 117 5.01 13.06 14.28
C VAL A 117 4.49 13.48 15.64
N SER A 118 3.20 13.30 15.91
CA SER A 118 2.65 13.50 17.25
C SER A 118 3.31 12.54 18.25
N ARG A 119 3.43 12.98 19.50
CA ARG A 119 4.14 12.23 20.54
C ARG A 119 3.63 10.78 20.71
N ASP A 120 2.31 10.65 20.72
CA ASP A 120 1.70 9.35 20.98
C ASP A 120 1.80 8.42 19.76
N PHE A 121 1.69 8.97 18.57
CA PHE A 121 1.86 8.19 17.32
C PHE A 121 3.30 7.66 17.20
N ARG A 122 4.31 8.51 17.43
CA ARG A 122 5.73 8.09 17.42
C ARG A 122 6.02 7.02 18.48
N ARG A 123 5.38 7.10 19.66
CA ARG A 123 5.48 6.05 20.68
C ARG A 123 5.01 4.70 20.16
N GLY A 124 3.88 4.67 19.41
CA GLY A 124 3.37 3.44 18.81
C GLY A 124 4.28 2.91 17.69
N ILE A 125 4.75 3.78 16.79
CA ILE A 125 5.70 3.40 15.72
C ILE A 125 6.97 2.75 16.31
N ALA A 126 7.50 3.30 17.42
CA ALA A 126 8.70 2.76 18.08
C ALA A 126 8.54 1.29 18.51
N ARG A 127 7.30 0.81 18.72
CA ARG A 127 7.02 -0.57 19.15
C ARG A 127 6.87 -1.56 18.00
N LEU A 128 6.55 -1.11 16.79
CA LEU A 128 6.27 -2.01 15.66
C LEU A 128 7.44 -2.95 15.36
N ARG A 129 8.66 -2.44 15.39
CA ARG A 129 9.87 -3.22 15.11
C ARG A 129 10.06 -4.38 16.09
N GLU A 130 9.75 -4.18 17.36
CA GLU A 130 9.91 -5.18 18.43
C GLU A 130 9.08 -6.45 18.11
N PHE A 131 7.95 -6.27 17.42
CA PHE A 131 7.07 -7.34 16.98
C PHE A 131 7.25 -7.74 15.51
N GLY A 132 8.24 -7.16 14.82
CA GLY A 132 8.56 -7.46 13.42
C GLY A 132 7.62 -6.87 12.38
N PHE A 133 6.73 -5.95 12.75
CA PHE A 133 5.76 -5.33 11.85
C PHE A 133 6.34 -4.21 10.99
N THR A 134 5.87 -4.10 9.75
CA THR A 134 6.11 -2.96 8.86
C THR A 134 5.09 -1.86 9.09
N TYR A 135 5.35 -0.67 8.53
CA TYR A 135 4.38 0.41 8.52
C TYR A 135 4.20 0.99 7.12
N ASP A 136 2.94 1.01 6.66
CA ASP A 136 2.55 1.58 5.38
C ASP A 136 2.11 3.03 5.58
N ILE A 137 2.73 3.98 4.84
CA ILE A 137 2.52 5.43 4.97
C ILE A 137 1.52 5.87 3.90
N LEU A 138 0.26 6.14 4.28
CA LEU A 138 -0.77 6.65 3.40
C LEU A 138 -1.01 8.14 3.66
N ILE A 139 -0.53 8.98 2.76
CA ILE A 139 -0.51 10.44 2.87
C ILE A 139 -0.81 11.15 1.55
N TYR A 140 -1.17 12.41 1.64
CA TYR A 140 -1.08 13.38 0.56
C TYR A 140 0.24 14.16 0.58
N PRO A 141 0.62 14.86 -0.52
CA PRO A 141 1.87 15.62 -0.60
C PRO A 141 2.09 16.62 0.54
N ARG A 142 1.03 17.23 1.07
CA ARG A 142 1.10 18.18 2.19
C ARG A 142 1.68 17.58 3.48
N GLN A 143 1.61 16.26 3.63
CA GLN A 143 2.07 15.54 4.83
C GLN A 143 3.49 14.94 4.66
N LEU A 144 4.12 15.11 3.48
CA LEU A 144 5.46 14.56 3.23
C LEU A 144 6.51 15.04 4.24
N ALA A 145 6.45 16.31 4.67
CA ALA A 145 7.39 16.82 5.66
C ALA A 145 7.34 16.02 6.98
N ALA A 146 6.12 15.70 7.45
CA ALA A 146 5.95 14.89 8.66
C ALA A 146 6.39 13.42 8.44
N ALA A 147 6.12 12.86 7.26
CA ALA A 147 6.58 11.51 6.92
C ALA A 147 8.11 11.42 6.87
N ILE A 148 8.79 12.41 6.30
CA ILE A 148 10.26 12.50 6.27
C ILE A 148 10.83 12.55 7.69
N GLU A 149 10.27 13.39 8.56
CA GLU A 149 10.68 13.49 9.96
C GLU A 149 10.50 12.13 10.67
N LEU A 150 9.35 11.46 10.46
CA LEU A 150 9.06 10.15 11.05
C LEU A 150 10.09 9.11 10.65
N VAL A 151 10.31 8.89 9.35
CA VAL A 151 11.18 7.82 8.86
C VAL A 151 12.64 8.04 9.22
N THR A 152 13.08 9.30 9.29
CA THR A 152 14.42 9.68 9.73
C THR A 152 14.63 9.40 11.21
N GLN A 153 13.61 9.56 12.03
CA GLN A 153 13.67 9.26 13.46
C GLN A 153 13.76 7.75 13.76
N PHE A 154 13.22 6.91 12.87
CA PHE A 154 13.16 5.46 13.06
C PHE A 154 13.87 4.70 11.92
N PRO A 155 15.20 4.82 11.79
CA PRO A 155 15.95 4.27 10.66
C PRO A 155 15.93 2.74 10.58
N GLU A 156 15.62 2.07 11.68
CA GLU A 156 15.54 0.62 11.74
C GLU A 156 14.11 0.07 11.49
N GLN A 157 13.09 0.93 11.49
CA GLN A 157 11.73 0.55 11.16
C GLN A 157 11.56 0.49 9.64
N ARG A 158 10.95 -0.59 9.13
CA ARG A 158 10.62 -0.71 7.71
C ARG A 158 9.36 0.07 7.37
N PHE A 159 9.49 1.02 6.45
CA PHE A 159 8.38 1.84 5.95
C PHE A 159 8.17 1.62 4.45
N VAL A 160 6.93 1.73 3.99
CA VAL A 160 6.61 1.85 2.57
C VAL A 160 5.62 3.00 2.35
N VAL A 161 5.88 3.83 1.37
CA VAL A 161 4.97 4.91 0.97
C VAL A 161 3.93 4.34 0.02
N ASP A 162 2.65 4.40 0.40
CA ASP A 162 1.53 4.00 -0.45
C ASP A 162 1.30 5.02 -1.57
N HIS A 163 0.98 4.51 -2.77
CA HIS A 163 0.53 5.31 -3.92
C HIS A 163 1.45 6.49 -4.26
N MET A 164 2.78 6.32 -4.06
CA MET A 164 3.77 7.38 -4.29
C MET A 164 3.42 8.70 -3.56
N ALA A 165 2.78 8.63 -2.37
CA ALA A 165 2.25 9.78 -1.63
C ALA A 165 1.24 10.62 -2.45
N LYS A 166 0.49 9.99 -3.36
CA LYS A 166 -0.63 10.56 -4.12
C LYS A 166 -0.30 11.89 -4.82
N PRO A 167 0.59 11.88 -5.83
CA PRO A 167 0.93 13.08 -6.58
C PRO A 167 -0.30 13.67 -7.29
N GLU A 168 -0.33 14.98 -7.50
CA GLU A 168 -1.43 15.68 -8.16
C GLU A 168 -1.38 15.50 -9.70
N ILE A 169 -1.51 14.23 -10.16
CA ILE A 169 -1.40 13.87 -11.58
C ILE A 169 -2.43 14.60 -12.43
N LYS A 170 -3.68 14.67 -11.96
CA LYS A 170 -4.76 15.38 -12.66
C LYS A 170 -4.44 16.85 -12.91
N ALA A 171 -3.73 17.50 -12.01
CA ALA A 171 -3.30 18.89 -12.12
C ALA A 171 -2.00 19.05 -12.91
N GLY A 172 -1.27 17.97 -13.19
CA GLY A 172 0.05 18.02 -13.81
C GLY A 172 1.13 18.65 -12.92
N SER A 173 0.83 18.83 -11.61
CA SER A 173 1.76 19.45 -10.66
C SER A 173 2.74 18.42 -10.13
N ARG A 174 4.04 18.73 -10.20
CA ARG A 174 5.10 17.83 -9.70
C ARG A 174 5.76 18.34 -8.42
N GLU A 175 5.81 19.65 -8.22
CA GLU A 175 6.38 20.22 -7.00
C GLU A 175 5.28 20.74 -6.07
N PRO A 176 5.46 20.67 -4.75
CA PRO A 176 6.65 20.22 -4.01
C PRO A 176 6.77 18.69 -3.81
N TRP A 177 5.86 17.90 -4.36
CA TRP A 177 5.83 16.44 -4.20
C TRP A 177 7.15 15.76 -4.61
N ALA A 178 7.70 16.08 -5.78
CA ALA A 178 8.92 15.45 -6.29
C ALA A 178 10.13 15.69 -5.37
N THR A 179 10.29 16.92 -4.87
CA THR A 179 11.31 17.24 -3.87
C THR A 179 11.12 16.44 -2.58
N GLY A 180 9.88 16.30 -2.11
CA GLY A 180 9.56 15.49 -0.92
C GLY A 180 9.87 14.01 -1.12
N MET A 181 9.52 13.43 -2.28
CA MET A 181 9.81 12.03 -2.61
C MET A 181 11.30 11.75 -2.72
N ARG A 182 12.08 12.64 -3.32
CA ARG A 182 13.56 12.52 -3.34
C ARG A 182 14.15 12.59 -1.93
N THR A 183 13.58 13.42 -1.07
CA THR A 183 14.06 13.57 0.31
C THR A 183 13.75 12.34 1.16
N ILE A 184 12.50 11.82 1.12
CA ILE A 184 12.13 10.64 1.89
C ILE A 184 12.91 9.39 1.44
N ALA A 185 13.21 9.30 0.14
CA ALA A 185 13.96 8.19 -0.45
C ALA A 185 15.44 8.11 -0.01
N GLN A 186 15.99 9.18 0.58
CA GLN A 186 17.33 9.17 1.18
C GLN A 186 17.41 8.22 2.38
N ASN A 187 16.27 7.89 2.99
CA ASN A 187 16.19 6.90 4.06
C ASN A 187 16.10 5.49 3.46
N SER A 188 17.12 4.67 3.66
CA SER A 188 17.25 3.32 3.06
C SER A 188 16.20 2.32 3.55
N ASN A 189 15.56 2.59 4.69
CA ASN A 189 14.49 1.80 5.29
C ASN A 189 13.10 2.10 4.69
N VAL A 190 13.02 3.00 3.68
CA VAL A 190 11.78 3.40 3.03
C VAL A 190 11.68 2.82 1.63
N TYR A 191 10.56 2.16 1.36
CA TYR A 191 10.13 1.65 0.06
C TYR A 191 9.00 2.50 -0.50
N CYS A 192 8.60 2.27 -1.75
CA CYS A 192 7.48 2.97 -2.38
C CYS A 192 6.65 2.01 -3.22
N LYS A 193 5.31 2.12 -3.14
CA LYS A 193 4.38 1.35 -3.98
C LYS A 193 4.04 2.13 -5.24
N LEU A 194 4.23 1.47 -6.38
CA LEU A 194 3.73 1.89 -7.68
C LEU A 194 2.26 1.45 -7.79
N SER A 195 1.38 2.20 -7.15
CA SER A 195 -0.06 1.95 -7.03
C SER A 195 -0.83 3.26 -6.98
N GLY A 196 -2.16 3.23 -7.14
CA GLY A 196 -3.02 4.42 -7.00
C GLY A 196 -2.81 5.49 -8.08
N LEU A 197 -2.04 5.23 -9.14
CA LEU A 197 -1.72 6.22 -10.18
C LEU A 197 -2.95 6.73 -10.90
N VAL A 198 -3.77 5.80 -11.38
CA VAL A 198 -4.95 6.12 -12.21
C VAL A 198 -6.03 6.87 -11.42
N THR A 199 -6.10 6.64 -10.11
CA THR A 199 -7.08 7.29 -9.24
C THR A 199 -6.72 8.74 -8.90
N GLU A 200 -5.45 9.11 -8.99
CA GLU A 200 -4.98 10.49 -8.83
C GLU A 200 -4.99 11.27 -10.16
N ALA A 201 -5.29 10.61 -11.27
CA ALA A 201 -5.43 11.22 -12.59
C ALA A 201 -6.88 11.60 -12.92
N ASN A 202 -7.13 12.03 -14.15
CA ASN A 202 -8.49 12.21 -14.65
C ASN A 202 -9.10 10.83 -15.00
N TRP A 203 -10.03 10.33 -14.21
CA TRP A 203 -10.57 8.96 -14.31
C TRP A 203 -11.06 8.56 -15.69
N ASN A 204 -11.58 9.51 -16.48
CA ASN A 204 -12.16 9.23 -17.78
C ASN A 204 -11.23 9.54 -18.98
N HIS A 205 -10.11 10.22 -18.74
CA HIS A 205 -9.28 10.80 -19.82
C HIS A 205 -7.77 10.72 -19.57
N TRP A 206 -7.32 9.88 -18.62
CA TRP A 206 -5.89 9.70 -18.38
C TRP A 206 -5.22 8.95 -19.54
N LYS A 207 -3.93 9.18 -19.71
CA LYS A 207 -3.06 8.47 -20.65
C LYS A 207 -1.81 7.98 -19.91
N PRO A 208 -1.16 6.90 -20.39
CA PRO A 208 0.10 6.43 -19.80
C PRO A 208 1.15 7.52 -19.63
N GLU A 209 1.23 8.45 -20.60
CA GLU A 209 2.18 9.57 -20.61
C GLU A 209 1.97 10.53 -19.43
N ASP A 210 0.76 10.63 -18.89
CA ASP A 210 0.46 11.47 -17.73
C ASP A 210 1.15 10.95 -16.45
N MET A 211 1.45 9.64 -16.39
CA MET A 211 2.05 8.97 -15.24
C MET A 211 3.58 8.94 -15.29
N ILE A 212 4.17 8.93 -16.50
CA ILE A 212 5.62 8.76 -16.70
C ILE A 212 6.44 9.75 -15.88
N PRO A 213 6.15 11.08 -15.84
CA PRO A 213 6.97 12.03 -15.09
C PRO A 213 7.01 11.76 -13.58
N TYR A 214 5.99 11.10 -13.03
CA TYR A 214 5.91 10.74 -11.62
C TYR A 214 6.62 9.40 -11.34
N LEU A 215 6.49 8.46 -12.25
CA LEU A 215 7.22 7.19 -12.21
C LEU A 215 8.74 7.41 -12.31
N ASP A 216 9.17 8.34 -13.18
CA ASP A 216 10.59 8.71 -13.33
C ASP A 216 11.18 9.23 -12.02
N VAL A 217 10.46 10.13 -11.32
CA VAL A 217 10.90 10.67 -10.03
C VAL A 217 11.10 9.57 -9.00
N VAL A 218 10.16 8.61 -8.89
CA VAL A 218 10.28 7.57 -7.86
C VAL A 218 11.28 6.50 -8.25
N LEU A 219 11.44 6.18 -9.53
CA LEU A 219 12.46 5.26 -10.00
C LEU A 219 13.86 5.83 -9.76
N GLU A 220 14.08 7.11 -10.08
CA GLU A 220 15.33 7.83 -9.80
C GLU A 220 15.63 7.85 -8.29
N ALA A 221 14.63 8.21 -7.46
CA ALA A 221 14.84 8.45 -6.04
C ALA A 221 15.02 7.17 -5.22
N PHE A 222 14.16 6.17 -5.43
CA PHE A 222 14.18 4.93 -4.64
C PHE A 222 15.07 3.85 -5.24
N GLY A 223 15.30 3.91 -6.54
CA GLY A 223 15.88 2.82 -7.30
C GLY A 223 14.98 1.59 -7.38
N PRO A 224 15.19 0.69 -8.34
CA PRO A 224 14.26 -0.41 -8.62
C PRO A 224 14.15 -1.44 -7.48
N LYS A 225 15.10 -1.50 -6.57
CA LYS A 225 15.12 -2.47 -5.44
C LYS A 225 14.24 -2.08 -4.26
N ARG A 226 13.68 -0.86 -4.27
CA ARG A 226 12.76 -0.37 -3.22
C ARG A 226 11.39 0.05 -3.76
N LEU A 227 11.09 -0.33 -5.01
CA LEU A 227 9.78 -0.13 -5.61
C LEU A 227 9.00 -1.44 -5.65
N MET A 228 7.69 -1.40 -5.45
CA MET A 228 6.84 -2.57 -5.55
C MET A 228 5.49 -2.24 -6.21
N PHE A 229 5.05 -3.13 -7.10
CA PHE A 229 3.75 -3.03 -7.76
C PHE A 229 2.61 -3.25 -6.77
N GLY A 230 1.54 -2.45 -6.90
CA GLY A 230 0.25 -2.65 -6.27
C GLY A 230 -0.88 -2.20 -7.18
N SER A 231 -1.97 -2.95 -7.24
CA SER A 231 -3.10 -2.63 -8.10
C SER A 231 -3.99 -1.53 -7.56
N ASP A 232 -4.06 -1.41 -6.24
CA ASP A 232 -5.08 -0.64 -5.52
C ASP A 232 -6.51 -1.10 -5.86
N TRP A 233 -6.68 -2.39 -6.19
CA TRP A 233 -8.01 -2.96 -6.42
C TRP A 233 -8.78 -3.06 -5.10
N PRO A 234 -10.09 -2.76 -5.07
CA PRO A 234 -10.95 -2.39 -6.19
C PRO A 234 -11.01 -0.87 -6.46
N VAL A 235 -10.28 -0.04 -5.71
CA VAL A 235 -10.31 1.43 -5.86
C VAL A 235 -9.88 1.85 -7.27
N CYS A 236 -8.91 1.17 -7.86
CA CYS A 236 -8.46 1.42 -9.23
C CYS A 236 -9.58 1.33 -10.28
N LEU A 237 -10.65 0.57 -10.01
CA LEU A 237 -11.78 0.40 -10.93
C LEU A 237 -12.52 1.72 -11.23
N LEU A 238 -12.34 2.75 -10.40
CA LEU A 238 -12.83 4.10 -10.68
C LEU A 238 -12.29 4.68 -11.98
N ALA A 239 -11.10 4.25 -12.40
CA ALA A 239 -10.40 4.84 -13.55
C ALA A 239 -9.87 3.80 -14.55
N ALA A 240 -9.65 2.54 -14.13
CA ALA A 240 -9.14 1.48 -15.00
C ALA A 240 -9.42 0.08 -14.43
N GLY A 241 -9.58 -0.91 -15.33
CA GLY A 241 -9.58 -2.31 -14.91
C GLY A 241 -8.21 -2.77 -14.40
N TYR A 242 -8.20 -3.83 -13.59
CA TYR A 242 -7.00 -4.41 -12.96
C TYR A 242 -5.85 -4.62 -13.97
N GLY A 243 -6.14 -5.29 -15.09
CA GLY A 243 -5.14 -5.58 -16.12
C GLY A 243 -4.51 -4.32 -16.72
N HIS A 244 -5.28 -3.25 -16.92
CA HIS A 244 -4.75 -1.98 -17.44
C HIS A 244 -3.80 -1.31 -16.43
N VAL A 245 -4.13 -1.34 -15.12
CA VAL A 245 -3.23 -0.81 -14.08
C VAL A 245 -1.92 -1.57 -14.04
N LYS A 246 -1.99 -2.91 -14.10
CA LYS A 246 -0.78 -3.75 -14.15
C LYS A 246 0.04 -3.45 -15.40
N GLN A 247 -0.60 -3.42 -16.57
CA GLN A 247 0.06 -3.15 -17.86
C GLN A 247 0.74 -1.79 -17.89
N LEU A 248 0.13 -0.75 -17.31
CA LEU A 248 0.70 0.59 -17.20
C LEU A 248 2.08 0.54 -16.53
N VAL A 249 2.13 -0.05 -15.33
CA VAL A 249 3.40 -0.16 -14.56
C VAL A 249 4.37 -1.11 -15.25
N GLU A 250 3.87 -2.22 -15.79
CA GLU A 250 4.69 -3.25 -16.47
C GLU A 250 5.39 -2.68 -17.70
N SER A 251 4.66 -1.96 -18.57
CA SER A 251 5.23 -1.32 -19.76
C SER A 251 6.27 -0.27 -19.39
N TYR A 252 6.05 0.52 -18.35
CA TYR A 252 7.04 1.47 -17.86
C TYR A 252 8.32 0.77 -17.37
N VAL A 253 8.17 -0.29 -16.57
CA VAL A 253 9.30 -1.06 -16.02
C VAL A 253 10.08 -1.78 -17.11
N GLU A 254 9.41 -2.32 -18.13
CA GLU A 254 10.08 -2.98 -19.27
C GLU A 254 11.00 -2.04 -20.05
N VAL A 255 10.65 -0.76 -20.10
CA VAL A 255 11.49 0.25 -20.79
C VAL A 255 12.61 0.77 -19.89
N ASN A 256 12.32 1.02 -18.60
CA ASN A 256 13.21 1.81 -17.74
C ASN A 256 13.95 0.99 -16.67
N ALA A 257 13.51 -0.25 -16.39
CA ALA A 257 14.10 -1.11 -15.34
C ALA A 257 13.88 -2.61 -15.62
N ALA A 258 13.98 -3.04 -16.86
CA ALA A 258 13.65 -4.40 -17.33
C ALA A 258 14.33 -5.51 -16.50
N GLU A 259 15.60 -5.36 -16.17
CA GLU A 259 16.39 -6.31 -15.37
C GLU A 259 15.86 -6.47 -13.92
N HIS A 260 15.09 -5.51 -13.44
CA HIS A 260 14.48 -5.48 -12.10
C HIS A 260 12.97 -5.76 -12.10
N LYS A 261 12.40 -6.14 -13.24
CA LYS A 261 10.95 -6.44 -13.34
C LYS A 261 10.50 -7.44 -12.29
N HIS A 262 11.25 -8.53 -12.11
CA HIS A 262 10.96 -9.54 -11.11
C HIS A 262 11.00 -8.99 -9.67
N ASP A 263 11.92 -8.07 -9.38
CA ASP A 263 12.00 -7.43 -8.06
C ASP A 263 10.78 -6.54 -7.81
N ILE A 264 10.43 -5.67 -8.76
CA ILE A 264 9.31 -4.72 -8.65
C ILE A 264 7.97 -5.45 -8.56
N PHE A 265 7.76 -6.51 -9.36
CA PHE A 265 6.53 -7.27 -9.39
C PHE A 265 6.44 -8.41 -8.38
N GLY A 266 7.35 -8.47 -7.39
CA GLY A 266 7.21 -9.49 -6.34
C GLY A 266 8.37 -9.56 -5.36
N GLY A 267 9.62 -9.60 -5.83
CA GLY A 267 10.80 -9.78 -4.97
C GLY A 267 10.90 -8.75 -3.85
N ASN A 268 10.63 -7.48 -4.16
CA ASN A 268 10.67 -6.39 -3.17
C ASN A 268 9.56 -6.53 -2.13
N ALA A 269 8.33 -6.79 -2.55
CA ALA A 269 7.20 -7.01 -1.63
C ALA A 269 7.45 -8.24 -0.75
N LYS A 270 7.97 -9.33 -1.33
CA LYS A 270 8.34 -10.54 -0.59
C LYS A 270 9.35 -10.25 0.52
N ARG A 271 10.42 -9.51 0.21
CA ARG A 271 11.45 -9.13 1.20
C ARG A 271 10.90 -8.17 2.25
N PHE A 272 10.17 -7.15 1.82
CA PHE A 272 9.64 -6.11 2.70
C PHE A 272 8.65 -6.66 3.72
N TYR A 273 7.67 -7.43 3.28
CA TYR A 273 6.63 -8.00 4.14
C TYR A 273 7.01 -9.36 4.74
N GLY A 274 8.17 -9.92 4.41
CA GLY A 274 8.59 -11.23 4.91
C GLY A 274 7.67 -12.37 4.46
N VAL A 275 7.18 -12.32 3.21
CA VAL A 275 6.32 -13.37 2.66
C VAL A 275 7.13 -14.64 2.46
N LYS A 276 6.68 -15.74 3.05
CA LYS A 276 7.34 -17.05 2.92
C LYS A 276 7.15 -17.64 1.51
N ALA A 277 8.08 -18.46 1.07
CA ALA A 277 8.03 -19.07 -0.27
C ALA A 277 6.91 -20.13 -0.44
N ASP A 278 6.43 -20.70 0.66
CA ASP A 278 5.56 -21.90 0.67
C ASP A 278 4.06 -21.57 0.57
N ILE A 279 3.67 -20.65 -0.31
CA ILE A 279 2.24 -20.44 -0.62
C ILE A 279 1.69 -21.63 -1.43
N HIS A 280 2.55 -22.46 -2.03
CA HIS A 280 2.18 -23.63 -2.85
C HIS A 280 2.26 -24.98 -2.15
N GLY A 281 2.68 -25.02 -0.89
CA GLY A 281 2.75 -26.27 -0.14
C GLY A 281 1.41 -26.71 0.40
N LEU A 282 0.56 -27.37 -0.42
CA LEU A 282 -0.43 -28.40 -0.09
C LEU A 282 -1.18 -28.79 -1.38
N ALA A 283 -0.43 -29.40 -2.31
CA ALA A 283 -1.01 -30.26 -3.31
C ALA A 283 -0.44 -31.67 -3.03
N ALA A 284 -1.16 -32.45 -2.29
CA ALA A 284 -1.16 -33.89 -2.28
C ALA A 284 -2.47 -34.34 -1.64
#